data_5335316561560ac0261d4b11e61c3f75
#
_entry.id   5335316561560ac0261d4b11e61c3f75
#
_cell.length_a   1.000
_cell.length_b   1.000
_cell.length_c   1.000
_cell.angle_alpha   90.00
_cell.angle_beta   90.00
_cell.angle_gamma   90.00
#
_symmetry.space_group_name_H-M   'P 1'
#
loop_
_entity.id
_entity.type
_entity.pdbx_description
1 polymer ?
#
loop_
_entity_poly.entity_id
_entity_poly.type
_entity_poly.pdbx_seq_one_letter_code
_entity_poly.pdbx_strand_id
1 'polypeptide(L)'
;MDFNKPKILKNAVEYLAETFIQNGLDHCFILKDKHSVAPVELISSDDKVKLTVNSNYPSVQVYTSNFFNKEPSLVPNVTYSNYAAICIEPGYYPNAINTPLFTEKNPTLKLGEDFNKFIQFKFETY
;
A
#
# COMPACT_ATOMS: atom_id res chain seq x y z
N MET A 1 6.86 -9.90 8.02
CA MET A 1 6.89 -9.96 6.53
C MET A 1 7.67 -8.77 6.01
N ASP A 2 8.46 -8.91 4.96
CA ASP A 2 9.12 -7.80 4.29
C ASP A 2 9.07 -7.99 2.77
N PHE A 3 9.12 -6.87 2.02
CA PHE A 3 9.17 -6.83 0.56
C PHE A 3 10.45 -6.14 0.07
N ASN A 4 11.55 -6.24 0.80
CA ASN A 4 12.85 -5.69 0.38
C ASN A 4 13.43 -6.38 -0.87
N LYS A 5 12.84 -7.50 -1.27
CA LYS A 5 13.10 -8.20 -2.52
C LYS A 5 11.76 -8.53 -3.17
N PRO A 6 11.69 -8.61 -4.51
CA PRO A 6 10.48 -9.01 -5.21
C PRO A 6 9.93 -10.34 -4.70
N LYS A 7 8.62 -10.40 -4.50
CA LYS A 7 7.90 -11.60 -4.07
C LYS A 7 6.60 -11.73 -4.85
N ILE A 8 6.18 -12.95 -5.10
CA ILE A 8 4.86 -13.24 -5.66
C ILE A 8 3.82 -12.89 -4.59
N LEU A 9 2.97 -11.92 -4.91
CA LEU A 9 1.98 -11.38 -3.98
C LEU A 9 1.01 -12.47 -3.50
N LYS A 10 0.60 -13.39 -4.37
CA LYS A 10 -0.28 -14.51 -4.04
C LYS A 10 0.25 -15.31 -2.83
N ASN A 11 1.54 -15.67 -2.83
CA ASN A 11 2.12 -16.44 -1.72
C ASN A 11 2.08 -15.69 -0.39
N ALA A 12 2.23 -14.36 -0.43
CA ALA A 12 2.12 -13.53 0.76
C ALA A 12 0.68 -13.47 1.28
N VAL A 13 -0.30 -13.34 0.39
CA VAL A 13 -1.73 -13.31 0.72
C VAL A 13 -2.18 -14.64 1.30
N GLU A 14 -1.83 -15.76 0.68
CA GLU A 14 -2.17 -17.10 1.16
C GLU A 14 -1.61 -17.38 2.56
N TYR A 15 -0.33 -17.07 2.79
CA TYR A 15 0.28 -17.21 4.11
C TYR A 15 -0.45 -16.38 5.18
N LEU A 16 -0.84 -15.16 4.86
CA LEU A 16 -1.54 -14.28 5.81
C LEU A 16 -3.00 -14.70 6.02
N ALA A 17 -3.66 -15.22 4.99
CA ALA A 17 -5.02 -15.74 5.10
C ALA A 17 -5.11 -16.93 6.06
N GLU A 18 -4.08 -17.76 6.12
CA GLU A 18 -4.01 -18.90 7.05
C GLU A 18 -3.60 -18.49 8.47
N THR A 19 -2.89 -17.35 8.61
CA THR A 19 -2.19 -17.02 9.87
C THR A 19 -2.87 -15.90 10.65
N PHE A 20 -3.61 -15.00 9.98
CA PHE A 20 -4.17 -13.78 10.58
C PHE A 20 -5.63 -13.53 10.21
N ILE A 21 -6.35 -12.89 11.12
CA ILE A 21 -7.76 -12.50 10.95
C ILE A 21 -7.99 -11.59 9.74
N GLN A 22 -7.00 -10.77 9.37
CA GLN A 22 -7.06 -9.88 8.22
C GLN A 22 -7.20 -10.60 6.87
N ASN A 23 -6.95 -11.90 6.85
CA ASN A 23 -7.18 -12.76 5.69
C ASN A 23 -6.50 -12.26 4.40
N GLY A 24 -5.28 -11.70 4.52
CA GLY A 24 -4.49 -11.13 3.44
C GLY A 24 -3.67 -9.93 3.91
N LEU A 25 -3.20 -9.10 2.96
CA LEU A 25 -2.52 -7.86 3.31
C LEU A 25 -3.54 -6.80 3.75
N ASP A 26 -3.24 -6.18 4.87
CA ASP A 26 -3.79 -4.93 5.38
C ASP A 26 -2.76 -4.37 6.36
N HIS A 27 -1.60 -4.00 5.82
CA HIS A 27 -0.42 -3.73 6.61
C HIS A 27 0.23 -2.42 6.21
N CYS A 28 0.68 -1.67 7.22
CA CYS A 28 1.50 -0.48 7.04
C CYS A 28 2.98 -0.87 7.00
N PHE A 29 3.62 -0.65 5.86
CA PHE A 29 5.05 -0.89 5.67
C PHE A 29 5.83 0.41 5.86
N ILE A 30 6.87 0.34 6.68
CA ILE A 30 7.78 1.47 6.92
C ILE A 30 8.76 1.55 5.75
N LEU A 31 8.82 2.70 5.10
CA LEU A 31 9.79 2.97 4.05
C LEU A 31 11.14 3.32 4.68
N LYS A 32 12.20 2.63 4.28
CA LYS A 32 13.50 2.66 4.97
C LYS A 32 14.27 3.95 4.76
N ASP A 33 14.13 4.56 3.59
CA ASP A 33 14.90 5.74 3.27
C ASP A 33 14.12 7.01 3.64
N LYS A 34 14.70 7.78 4.55
CA LYS A 34 14.12 9.04 5.03
C LYS A 34 14.37 10.21 4.06
N HIS A 35 15.29 10.07 3.12
CA HIS A 35 15.80 11.17 2.29
C HIS A 35 15.61 10.97 0.79
N SER A 36 15.33 9.77 0.35
CA SER A 36 15.05 9.46 -1.05
C SER A 36 13.60 8.99 -1.25
N VAL A 37 13.15 9.16 -2.46
CA VAL A 37 11.87 8.61 -2.90
C VAL A 37 12.02 7.11 -2.99
N ALA A 38 11.46 6.37 -2.03
CA ALA A 38 11.50 4.92 -2.03
C ALA A 38 10.37 4.39 -2.92
N PRO A 39 10.67 3.73 -4.05
CA PRO A 39 9.63 3.21 -4.92
C PRO A 39 8.98 1.97 -4.31
N VAL A 40 7.67 1.89 -4.48
CA VAL A 40 6.91 0.64 -4.38
C VAL A 40 6.66 0.17 -5.79
N GLU A 41 6.96 -1.09 -6.10
CA GLU A 41 6.76 -1.65 -7.42
C GLU A 41 5.77 -2.82 -7.38
N LEU A 42 4.86 -2.83 -8.33
CA LEU A 42 3.94 -3.94 -8.58
C LEU A 42 4.01 -4.30 -10.06
N ILE A 43 4.20 -5.58 -10.35
CA ILE A 43 4.27 -6.10 -11.71
C ILE A 43 3.10 -7.06 -11.90
N SER A 44 2.39 -6.95 -13.02
CA SER A 44 1.31 -7.89 -13.37
C SER A 44 1.85 -9.30 -13.56
N SER A 45 1.01 -10.30 -13.31
CA SER A 45 1.41 -11.71 -13.39
C SER A 45 1.81 -12.19 -14.78
N ASP A 46 1.48 -11.43 -15.81
CA ASP A 46 1.88 -11.67 -17.21
C ASP A 46 3.07 -10.80 -17.65
N ASP A 47 3.69 -10.10 -16.72
CA ASP A 47 4.83 -9.19 -16.89
C ASP A 47 4.61 -8.05 -17.89
N LYS A 48 3.34 -7.73 -18.24
CA LYS A 48 3.06 -6.71 -19.25
C LYS A 48 2.87 -5.31 -18.70
N VAL A 49 2.53 -5.20 -17.42
CA VAL A 49 2.28 -3.91 -16.79
C VAL A 49 3.09 -3.81 -15.50
N LYS A 50 3.79 -2.69 -15.34
CA LYS A 50 4.46 -2.31 -14.11
C LYS A 50 3.87 -1.02 -13.58
N LEU A 51 3.51 -1.02 -12.30
CA LEU A 51 3.20 0.17 -11.54
C LEU A 51 4.37 0.48 -10.61
N THR A 52 4.86 1.71 -10.67
CA THR A 52 5.80 2.27 -9.70
C THR A 52 5.10 3.39 -8.93
N VAL A 53 5.13 3.32 -7.60
CA VAL A 53 4.57 4.35 -6.72
C VAL A 53 5.70 5.01 -5.94
N ASN A 54 5.95 6.28 -6.25
CA ASN A 54 6.92 7.12 -5.56
C ASN A 54 6.22 8.05 -4.59
N SER A 55 6.83 8.28 -3.43
CA SER A 55 6.26 9.15 -2.42
C SER A 55 7.33 9.62 -1.43
N ASN A 56 7.13 10.80 -0.83
CA ASN A 56 7.91 11.28 0.30
C ASN A 56 7.21 11.06 1.66
N TYR A 57 6.19 10.22 1.71
CA TYR A 57 5.61 9.75 2.97
C TYR A 57 6.50 8.70 3.64
N PRO A 58 6.43 8.58 4.99
CA PRO A 58 7.28 7.64 5.74
C PRO A 58 6.85 6.18 5.65
N SER A 59 5.65 5.92 5.17
CA SER A 59 5.08 4.58 5.10
C SER A 59 4.12 4.41 3.93
N VAL A 60 3.74 3.18 3.69
CA VAL A 60 2.72 2.81 2.73
C VAL A 60 1.82 1.73 3.32
N GLN A 61 0.51 1.97 3.34
CA GLN A 61 -0.47 0.93 3.62
C GLN A 61 -0.68 0.12 2.34
N VAL A 62 -0.69 -1.19 2.47
CA VAL A 62 -1.01 -2.10 1.36
C VAL A 62 -2.18 -2.97 1.78
N TYR A 63 -3.26 -2.93 1.00
CA TYR A 63 -4.48 -3.68 1.24
C TYR A 63 -4.88 -4.47 -0.02
N THR A 64 -5.21 -5.74 0.15
CA THR A 64 -5.48 -6.67 -0.96
C THR A 64 -6.97 -7.03 -1.10
N SER A 65 -7.87 -6.09 -0.81
CA SER A 65 -9.33 -6.28 -0.92
C SER A 65 -9.83 -7.59 -0.27
N ASN A 66 -9.38 -7.84 0.96
CA ASN A 66 -9.54 -9.11 1.66
C ASN A 66 -11.00 -9.49 1.97
N PHE A 67 -11.91 -8.52 1.94
CA PHE A 67 -13.29 -8.67 2.40
C PHE A 67 -14.33 -8.37 1.32
N PHE A 68 -13.95 -8.35 0.05
CA PHE A 68 -14.90 -8.21 -1.06
C PHE A 68 -15.71 -9.51 -1.21
N ASN A 69 -16.98 -9.44 -0.84
CA ASN A 69 -17.89 -10.58 -0.91
C ASN A 69 -18.90 -10.42 -2.06
N LYS A 70 -18.43 -10.61 -3.29
CA LYS A 70 -19.25 -10.44 -4.51
C LYS A 70 -19.84 -9.03 -4.64
N GLU A 71 -19.04 -8.02 -4.32
CA GLU A 71 -19.44 -6.63 -4.48
C GLU A 71 -19.73 -6.29 -5.95
N PRO A 72 -20.80 -5.55 -6.23
CA PRO A 72 -21.12 -5.18 -7.61
C PRO A 72 -20.03 -4.30 -8.20
N SER A 73 -19.65 -4.58 -9.43
CA SER A 73 -18.75 -3.76 -10.21
C SER A 73 -19.51 -2.68 -10.98
N LEU A 74 -18.81 -1.61 -11.36
CA LEU A 74 -19.32 -0.64 -12.34
C LEU A 74 -19.47 -1.23 -13.74
N VAL A 75 -18.81 -2.36 -14.01
CA VAL A 75 -18.96 -3.09 -15.27
C VAL A 75 -20.14 -4.07 -15.15
N PRO A 76 -21.12 -4.02 -16.06
CA PRO A 76 -22.27 -4.92 -16.03
C PRO A 76 -21.86 -6.41 -16.00
N ASN A 77 -22.54 -7.20 -15.18
CA ASN A 77 -22.31 -8.64 -15.01
C ASN A 77 -20.93 -9.04 -14.44
N VAL A 78 -20.20 -8.08 -13.87
CA VAL A 78 -18.95 -8.34 -13.15
C VAL A 78 -19.17 -8.09 -11.66
N THR A 79 -18.65 -9.00 -10.83
CA THR A 79 -18.59 -8.83 -9.37
C THR A 79 -17.15 -8.91 -8.89
N TYR A 80 -16.82 -8.15 -7.87
CA TYR A 80 -15.54 -8.22 -7.21
C TYR A 80 -15.58 -9.28 -6.09
N SER A 81 -14.63 -10.17 -6.09
CA SER A 81 -14.38 -11.12 -5.00
C SER A 81 -13.16 -10.68 -4.17
N ASN A 82 -12.87 -11.41 -3.10
CA ASN A 82 -11.64 -11.23 -2.34
C ASN A 82 -10.43 -11.24 -3.28
N TYR A 83 -9.48 -10.37 -3.00
CA TYR A 83 -8.23 -10.21 -3.75
C TYR A 83 -8.39 -9.74 -5.20
N ALA A 84 -9.55 -9.18 -5.55
CA ALA A 84 -9.78 -8.62 -6.89
C ALA A 84 -9.07 -7.29 -7.14
N ALA A 85 -8.55 -6.65 -6.10
CA ALA A 85 -7.85 -5.37 -6.20
C ALA A 85 -6.70 -5.28 -5.18
N ILE A 86 -5.83 -4.32 -5.40
CA ILE A 86 -4.80 -3.91 -4.44
C ILE A 86 -4.82 -2.39 -4.28
N CYS A 87 -4.81 -1.92 -3.03
CA CYS A 87 -4.62 -0.53 -2.68
C CYS A 87 -3.18 -0.31 -2.23
N ILE A 88 -2.55 0.74 -2.74
CA ILE A 88 -1.21 1.19 -2.33
C ILE A 88 -1.35 2.64 -1.89
N GLU A 89 -1.22 2.88 -0.59
CA GLU A 89 -1.62 4.11 0.07
C GLU A 89 -0.45 4.71 0.86
N PRO A 90 0.44 5.48 0.20
CA PRO A 90 1.49 6.21 0.91
C PRO A 90 0.89 7.20 1.89
N GLY A 91 1.39 7.19 3.13
CA GLY A 91 0.85 8.04 4.20
C GLY A 91 1.74 8.09 5.42
N TYR A 92 1.27 8.80 6.42
CA TYR A 92 1.82 8.70 7.78
C TYR A 92 1.39 7.38 8.42
N TYR A 93 2.06 7.00 9.50
CA TYR A 93 1.70 5.79 10.24
C TYR A 93 0.26 5.87 10.77
N PRO A 94 -0.50 4.79 10.73
CA PRO A 94 -1.82 4.73 11.34
C PRO A 94 -1.79 5.22 12.79
N ASN A 95 -2.73 6.11 13.14
CA ASN A 95 -2.87 6.70 14.46
C ASN A 95 -1.59 7.41 14.99
N ALA A 96 -0.76 7.93 14.10
CA ALA A 96 0.52 8.57 14.47
C ALA A 96 0.33 9.77 15.41
N ILE A 97 -0.76 10.51 15.27
CA ILE A 97 -1.08 11.66 16.11
C ILE A 97 -1.22 11.30 17.61
N ASN A 98 -1.69 10.08 17.89
CA ASN A 98 -1.91 9.59 19.26
C ASN A 98 -0.80 8.65 19.74
N THR A 99 0.23 8.41 18.94
CA THR A 99 1.27 7.42 19.25
C THR A 99 2.59 8.14 19.54
N PRO A 100 3.02 8.26 20.78
CA PRO A 100 4.24 8.98 21.17
C PRO A 100 5.50 8.46 20.48
N LEU A 101 5.54 7.17 20.13
CA LEU A 101 6.66 6.55 19.41
C LEU A 101 6.90 7.17 18.01
N PHE A 102 5.89 7.84 17.45
CA PHE A 102 5.93 8.41 16.10
C PHE A 102 6.03 9.96 16.10
N THR A 103 6.50 10.56 17.18
CA THR A 103 6.56 12.03 17.34
C THR A 103 7.32 12.74 16.21
N GLU A 104 8.42 12.15 15.71
CA GLU A 104 9.18 12.70 14.58
C GLU A 104 8.43 12.64 13.23
N LYS A 105 7.36 11.89 13.17
CA LYS A 105 6.53 11.67 11.97
C LYS A 105 5.07 11.95 12.24
N ASN A 106 4.85 12.96 13.09
CA ASN A 106 3.51 13.44 13.41
C ASN A 106 2.87 14.07 12.16
N PRO A 107 1.63 13.70 11.81
CA PRO A 107 0.92 14.23 10.65
C PRO A 107 0.38 15.64 10.84
N THR A 108 0.54 16.22 12.02
CA THR A 108 0.00 17.56 12.34
C THR A 108 0.78 18.65 11.63
N LEU A 109 0.10 19.46 10.85
CA LEU A 109 0.64 20.70 10.28
C LEU A 109 0.39 21.85 11.27
N LYS A 110 1.44 22.54 11.67
CA LYS A 110 1.36 23.69 12.57
C LYS A 110 1.20 24.99 11.79
N LEU A 111 0.70 26.01 12.46
CA LEU A 111 0.60 27.34 11.86
C LEU A 111 1.98 27.85 11.41
N GLY A 112 2.09 28.24 10.15
CA GLY A 112 3.33 28.72 9.54
C GLY A 112 4.22 27.63 8.93
N GLU A 113 3.82 26.36 9.01
CA GLU A 113 4.50 25.26 8.31
C GLU A 113 3.88 25.02 6.93
N ASP A 114 4.72 24.69 5.95
CA ASP A 114 4.28 24.31 4.62
C ASP A 114 4.00 22.80 4.53
N PHE A 115 2.88 22.44 3.89
CA PHE A 115 2.59 21.06 3.54
C PHE A 115 3.19 20.72 2.18
N ASN A 116 4.22 19.86 2.16
CA ASN A 116 4.90 19.45 0.94
C ASN A 116 5.00 17.92 0.89
N LYS A 117 3.94 17.30 0.41
CA LYS A 117 3.85 15.85 0.20
C LYS A 117 3.40 15.54 -1.22
N PHE A 118 3.89 14.42 -1.75
CA PHE A 118 3.47 13.94 -3.05
C PHE A 118 3.30 12.42 -3.07
N ILE A 119 2.47 11.98 -3.99
CA ILE A 119 2.33 10.58 -4.41
C ILE A 119 2.30 10.60 -5.94
N GLN A 120 3.15 9.79 -6.55
CA GLN A 120 3.24 9.64 -8.00
C GLN A 120 3.02 8.18 -8.39
N PHE A 121 2.05 7.94 -9.25
CA PHE A 121 1.79 6.64 -9.87
C PHE A 121 2.34 6.68 -11.30
N LYS A 122 3.29 5.79 -11.63
CA LYS A 122 3.85 5.63 -12.97
C LYS A 122 3.51 4.25 -13.47
N PHE A 123 2.81 4.18 -14.61
CA PHE A 123 2.50 2.94 -15.31
C PHE A 123 3.43 2.78 -16.51
N GLU A 124 3.93 1.58 -16.69
CA GLU A 124 4.78 1.17 -17.80
C GLU A 124 4.21 -0.12 -18.40
N THR A 125 4.19 -0.23 -19.73
CA THR A 125 3.81 -1.43 -20.46
C THR A 125 5.01 -1.94 -21.24
N TYR A 126 5.14 -3.27 -21.35
CA TYR A 126 6.23 -3.95 -22.05
C TYR A 126 5.70 -4.72 -23.25
#